data_06a780dd4f9224d878ffa0ff37f42412
#
_entry.id   06a780dd4f9224d878ffa0ff37f42412
#
_cell.length_a   1.000
_cell.length_b   1.000
_cell.length_c   1.000
_cell.angle_alpha   90.00
_cell.angle_beta   90.00
_cell.angle_gamma   90.00
#
_symmetry.space_group_name_H-M   'P 1'
#
loop_
_entity.id
_entity.type
_entity.pdbx_description
1 polymer ?
#
loop_
_entity_poly.entity_id
_entity_poly.type
_entity_poly.pdbx_seq_one_letter_code
_entity_poly.pdbx_strand_id
1 'polypeptide(L)'
;MTSDRFLNEYIEKKLLKPEKIGLDQIEKVIKSTEKDLKVAEKLLSIDEGHSYDTAYTAMLHAGRAFVFIKGFRPTTNFQHKTVVAITAHFLGDKYKVLIEKFDYMRKNRNNFIYEPWKINISMTDAKSALKSAQEFVKIIKDEIQREHPQINFKF
;
A
#
# COMPACT_ATOMS: atom_id res chain seq x y z
N MET A 1 -17.76 -5.87 17.15
CA MET A 1 -16.31 -5.65 17.24
C MET A 1 -15.56 -6.98 17.17
N THR A 2 -14.30 -6.96 16.83
CA THR A 2 -13.46 -8.15 16.78
C THR A 2 -12.91 -8.46 18.18
N SER A 3 -12.25 -9.63 18.35
CA SER A 3 -11.49 -9.95 19.55
C SER A 3 -10.12 -9.25 19.57
N ASP A 4 -9.72 -8.62 18.46
CA ASP A 4 -8.42 -7.96 18.30
C ASP A 4 -8.49 -6.53 18.86
N ARG A 5 -7.76 -6.30 19.94
CA ARG A 5 -7.75 -5.02 20.64
C ARG A 5 -7.21 -3.88 19.75
N PHE A 6 -6.17 -4.15 18.98
CA PHE A 6 -5.58 -3.14 18.08
C PHE A 6 -6.60 -2.67 17.04
N LEU A 7 -7.28 -3.60 16.38
CA LEU A 7 -8.31 -3.28 15.39
C LEU A 7 -9.47 -2.51 16.01
N ASN A 8 -9.89 -2.91 17.20
CA ASN A 8 -10.99 -2.24 17.91
C ASN A 8 -10.66 -0.78 18.23
N GLU A 9 -9.41 -0.47 18.58
CA GLU A 9 -8.98 0.92 18.82
C GLU A 9 -9.15 1.77 17.55
N TYR A 10 -8.78 1.23 16.37
CA TYR A 10 -8.96 1.92 15.11
C TYR A 10 -10.43 2.09 14.74
N ILE A 11 -11.26 1.10 15.05
CA ILE A 11 -12.71 1.18 14.83
C ILE A 11 -13.33 2.24 15.74
N GLU A 12 -12.98 2.26 17.02
CA GLU A 12 -13.47 3.24 17.99
C GLU A 12 -13.09 4.67 17.60
N LYS A 13 -11.89 4.86 17.08
CA LYS A 13 -11.42 6.17 16.59
C LYS A 13 -12.02 6.55 15.24
N LYS A 14 -12.89 5.71 14.66
CA LYS A 14 -13.52 5.92 13.36
C LYS A 14 -12.53 6.05 12.22
N LEU A 15 -11.39 5.36 12.32
CA LEU A 15 -10.36 5.29 11.29
C LEU A 15 -10.49 4.04 10.41
N LEU A 16 -11.18 3.02 10.92
CA LEU A 16 -11.38 1.74 10.27
C LEU A 16 -12.81 1.27 10.53
N LYS A 17 -13.42 0.63 9.55
CA LYS A 17 -14.74 0.02 9.73
C LYS A 17 -14.76 -1.41 9.17
N PRO A 18 -15.47 -2.33 9.83
CA PRO A 18 -15.72 -3.66 9.26
C PRO A 18 -16.56 -3.51 7.99
N GLU A 19 -16.14 -4.15 6.92
CA GLU A 19 -16.88 -4.18 5.66
C GLU A 19 -16.41 -5.35 4.83
N LYS A 20 -17.35 -6.14 4.33
CA LYS A 20 -17.02 -7.25 3.43
C LYS A 20 -16.91 -6.73 2.01
N ILE A 21 -15.73 -6.88 1.42
CA ILE A 21 -15.45 -6.48 0.04
C ILE A 21 -15.40 -7.75 -0.82
N GLY A 22 -16.03 -7.74 -1.97
CA GLY A 22 -16.03 -8.89 -2.88
C GLY A 22 -14.64 -9.18 -3.46
N LEU A 23 -14.34 -10.47 -3.69
CA LEU A 23 -13.05 -10.89 -4.22
C LEU A 23 -12.75 -10.32 -5.59
N ASP A 24 -13.78 -10.17 -6.43
CA ASP A 24 -13.64 -9.57 -7.76
C ASP A 24 -13.21 -8.10 -7.69
N GLN A 25 -13.70 -7.35 -6.71
CA GLN A 25 -13.27 -5.97 -6.48
C GLN A 25 -11.81 -5.92 -6.00
N ILE A 26 -11.43 -6.84 -5.13
CA ILE A 26 -10.04 -6.94 -4.64
C ILE A 26 -9.08 -7.27 -5.79
N GLU A 27 -9.46 -8.18 -6.69
CA GLU A 27 -8.67 -8.49 -7.88
C GLU A 27 -8.49 -7.25 -8.78
N LYS A 28 -9.53 -6.44 -8.95
CA LYS A 28 -9.44 -5.19 -9.72
C LYS A 28 -8.46 -4.20 -9.10
N VAL A 29 -8.45 -4.09 -7.78
CA VAL A 29 -7.49 -3.23 -7.06
C VAL A 29 -6.06 -3.72 -7.31
N ILE A 30 -5.81 -5.02 -7.19
CA ILE A 30 -4.48 -5.60 -7.43
C ILE A 30 -4.05 -5.41 -8.89
N LYS A 31 -4.97 -5.57 -9.84
CA LYS A 31 -4.69 -5.31 -11.27
C LYS A 31 -4.27 -3.85 -11.49
N SER A 32 -4.96 -2.91 -10.87
CA SER A 32 -4.60 -1.49 -10.90
C SER A 32 -3.20 -1.26 -10.31
N THR A 33 -2.87 -1.98 -9.25
CA THR A 33 -1.55 -1.92 -8.61
C THR A 33 -0.44 -2.37 -9.55
N GLU A 34 -0.66 -3.45 -10.30
CA GLU A 34 0.31 -3.93 -11.30
C GLU A 34 0.52 -2.90 -12.42
N LYS A 35 -0.54 -2.22 -12.82
CA LYS A 35 -0.46 -1.11 -13.79
C LYS A 35 0.37 0.04 -13.23
N ASP A 36 0.13 0.41 -11.97
CA ASP A 36 0.90 1.49 -11.31
C ASP A 36 2.40 1.17 -11.29
N LEU A 37 2.78 -0.07 -11.02
CA LEU A 37 4.19 -0.49 -11.04
C LEU A 37 4.82 -0.31 -12.42
N LYS A 38 4.11 -0.68 -13.47
CA LYS A 38 4.59 -0.49 -14.85
C LYS A 38 4.74 0.99 -15.20
N VAL A 39 3.79 1.82 -14.78
CA VAL A 39 3.85 3.26 -14.99
C VAL A 39 5.02 3.87 -14.22
N ALA A 40 5.21 3.49 -12.96
CA ALA A 40 6.32 3.97 -12.14
C ALA A 40 7.67 3.65 -12.79
N GLU A 41 7.83 2.46 -13.34
CA GLU A 41 9.05 2.05 -14.05
C GLU A 41 9.32 2.95 -15.26
N LYS A 42 8.30 3.22 -16.06
CA LYS A 42 8.44 4.10 -17.22
C LYS A 42 8.75 5.54 -16.83
N LEU A 43 8.20 6.01 -15.73
CA LEU A 43 8.42 7.37 -15.24
C LEU A 43 9.85 7.62 -14.77
N LEU A 44 10.63 6.58 -14.46
CA LEU A 44 12.04 6.75 -14.06
C LEU A 44 12.84 7.55 -15.09
N SER A 45 12.58 7.38 -16.37
CA SER A 45 13.27 8.10 -17.43
C SER A 45 12.66 9.47 -17.76
N ILE A 46 11.53 9.80 -17.14
CA ILE A 46 10.79 11.04 -17.40
C ILE A 46 10.92 12.01 -16.21
N ASP A 47 10.59 11.52 -15.01
CA ASP A 47 10.62 12.34 -13.80
C ASP A 47 10.69 11.44 -12.55
N GLU A 48 11.76 11.57 -11.79
CA GLU A 48 12.02 10.75 -10.60
C GLU A 48 10.96 10.96 -9.53
N GLY A 49 10.51 12.19 -9.32
CA GLY A 49 9.48 12.49 -8.32
C GLY A 49 8.15 11.83 -8.64
N HIS A 50 7.72 11.87 -9.89
CA HIS A 50 6.47 11.23 -10.31
C HIS A 50 6.59 9.70 -10.29
N SER A 51 7.77 9.15 -10.61
CA SER A 51 8.03 7.72 -10.45
C SER A 51 7.89 7.29 -8.98
N TYR A 52 8.49 8.06 -8.09
CA TYR A 52 8.41 7.81 -6.64
C TYR A 52 6.96 7.83 -6.13
N ASP A 53 6.20 8.86 -6.51
CA ASP A 53 4.80 9.00 -6.12
C ASP A 53 3.96 7.83 -6.64
N THR A 54 4.17 7.42 -7.89
CA THR A 54 3.43 6.30 -8.50
C THR A 54 3.81 4.97 -7.85
N ALA A 55 5.09 4.76 -7.51
CA ALA A 55 5.53 3.57 -6.76
C ALA A 55 4.85 3.51 -5.38
N TYR A 56 4.80 4.64 -4.68
CA TYR A 56 4.07 4.73 -3.41
C TYR A 56 2.59 4.40 -3.60
N THR A 57 1.96 4.92 -4.65
CA THR A 57 0.55 4.66 -4.95
C THR A 57 0.28 3.17 -5.16
N ALA A 58 1.21 2.46 -5.82
CA ALA A 58 1.12 1.01 -5.95
C ALA A 58 1.13 0.31 -4.58
N MET A 59 2.02 0.72 -3.69
CA MET A 59 2.05 0.17 -2.32
C MET A 59 0.75 0.46 -1.56
N LEU A 60 0.24 1.69 -1.68
CA LEU A 60 -1.01 2.09 -1.04
C LEU A 60 -2.19 1.23 -1.51
N HIS A 61 -2.32 1.04 -2.81
CA HIS A 61 -3.40 0.22 -3.38
C HIS A 61 -3.27 -1.24 -2.96
N ALA A 62 -2.06 -1.80 -2.97
CA ALA A 62 -1.82 -3.16 -2.49
C ALA A 62 -2.18 -3.30 -1.00
N GLY A 63 -1.76 -2.34 -0.18
CA GLY A 63 -2.10 -2.32 1.24
C GLY A 63 -3.61 -2.23 1.47
N ARG A 64 -4.32 -1.41 0.69
CA ARG A 64 -5.78 -1.33 0.75
C ARG A 64 -6.43 -2.66 0.40
N ALA A 65 -5.97 -3.32 -0.66
CA ALA A 65 -6.48 -4.64 -1.03
C ALA A 65 -6.29 -5.65 0.11
N PHE A 66 -5.16 -5.59 0.78
CA PHE A 66 -4.88 -6.47 1.92
C PHE A 66 -5.82 -6.18 3.10
N VAL A 67 -6.06 -4.91 3.42
CA VAL A 67 -7.01 -4.52 4.47
C VAL A 67 -8.42 -5.00 4.09
N PHE A 68 -8.81 -4.88 2.83
CA PHE A 68 -10.11 -5.35 2.32
C PHE A 68 -10.27 -6.87 2.49
N ILE A 69 -9.24 -7.65 2.15
CA ILE A 69 -9.33 -9.12 2.27
C ILE A 69 -9.46 -9.56 3.73
N LYS A 70 -8.99 -8.75 4.67
CA LYS A 70 -9.13 -8.98 6.10
C LYS A 70 -10.51 -8.59 6.63
N GLY A 71 -11.38 -8.03 5.80
CA GLY A 71 -12.75 -7.66 6.16
C GLY A 71 -12.91 -6.26 6.71
N PHE A 72 -12.03 -5.35 6.36
CA PHE A 72 -12.05 -3.97 6.85
C PHE A 72 -11.86 -2.97 5.71
N ARG A 73 -12.33 -1.75 5.95
CA ARG A 73 -12.13 -0.61 5.06
C ARG A 73 -11.62 0.59 5.86
N PRO A 74 -10.51 1.22 5.43
CA PRO A 74 -10.09 2.49 6.02
C PRO A 74 -11.15 3.56 5.75
N THR A 75 -11.42 4.42 6.74
CA THR A 75 -12.32 5.57 6.56
C THR A 75 -11.59 6.70 5.83
N THR A 76 -12.30 7.77 5.50
CA THR A 76 -11.73 8.89 4.74
C THR A 76 -10.67 9.68 5.51
N ASN A 77 -10.74 9.70 6.85
CA ASN A 77 -9.77 10.44 7.68
C ASN A 77 -8.47 9.64 7.83
N PHE A 78 -7.33 10.29 7.57
CA PHE A 78 -5.99 9.69 7.73
C PHE A 78 -5.87 8.33 7.05
N GLN A 79 -6.50 8.18 5.89
CA GLN A 79 -6.63 6.90 5.19
C GLN A 79 -5.27 6.23 4.89
N HIS A 80 -4.30 7.00 4.38
CA HIS A 80 -2.98 6.46 4.04
C HIS A 80 -2.25 5.94 5.28
N LYS A 81 -2.25 6.71 6.36
CA LYS A 81 -1.62 6.31 7.62
C LYS A 81 -2.27 5.06 8.20
N THR A 82 -3.60 4.97 8.12
CA THR A 82 -4.35 3.80 8.57
C THR A 82 -3.98 2.56 7.76
N VAL A 83 -3.88 2.66 6.43
CA VAL A 83 -3.47 1.53 5.58
C VAL A 83 -2.10 1.00 6.02
N VAL A 84 -1.12 1.88 6.23
CA VAL A 84 0.22 1.47 6.70
C VAL A 84 0.12 0.71 8.04
N ALA A 85 -0.59 1.29 9.01
CA ALA A 85 -0.69 0.72 10.35
C ALA A 85 -1.40 -0.65 10.38
N ILE A 86 -2.51 -0.76 9.66
CA ILE A 86 -3.29 -2.02 9.64
C ILE A 86 -2.54 -3.09 8.84
N THR A 87 -1.90 -2.73 7.74
CA THR A 87 -1.06 -3.67 6.98
C THR A 87 0.09 -4.20 7.84
N ALA A 88 0.76 -3.31 8.57
CA ALA A 88 1.83 -3.70 9.50
C ALA A 88 1.33 -4.69 10.55
N HIS A 89 0.16 -4.42 11.12
CA HIS A 89 -0.44 -5.28 12.14
C HIS A 89 -0.66 -6.72 11.62
N PHE A 90 -1.20 -6.85 10.43
CA PHE A 90 -1.48 -8.17 9.86
C PHE A 90 -0.25 -8.89 9.32
N LEU A 91 0.73 -8.17 8.77
CA LEU A 91 1.95 -8.79 8.26
C LEU A 91 2.92 -9.21 9.37
N GLY A 92 2.91 -8.48 10.50
CA GLY A 92 3.78 -8.76 11.63
C GLY A 92 5.24 -8.33 11.41
N ASP A 93 6.10 -8.69 12.36
CA ASP A 93 7.48 -8.22 12.43
C ASP A 93 8.38 -8.71 11.30
N LYS A 94 8.02 -9.80 10.64
CA LYS A 94 8.79 -10.36 9.52
C LYS A 94 9.07 -9.32 8.43
N TYR A 95 8.14 -8.40 8.20
CA TYR A 95 8.24 -7.40 7.14
C TYR A 95 8.44 -5.98 7.68
N LYS A 96 8.91 -5.85 8.92
CA LYS A 96 9.05 -4.56 9.59
C LYS A 96 9.85 -3.53 8.79
N VAL A 97 10.98 -3.92 8.22
CA VAL A 97 11.84 -3.01 7.45
C VAL A 97 11.09 -2.47 6.22
N LEU A 98 10.37 -3.34 5.52
CA LEU A 98 9.61 -2.94 4.33
C LEU A 98 8.44 -2.02 4.70
N ILE A 99 7.77 -2.27 5.82
CA ILE A 99 6.70 -1.40 6.33
C ILE A 99 7.25 -0.03 6.73
N GLU A 100 8.41 0.02 7.37
CA GLU A 100 9.07 1.29 7.70
C GLU A 100 9.40 2.08 6.43
N LYS A 101 9.84 1.41 5.38
CA LYS A 101 10.07 2.03 4.07
C LYS A 101 8.77 2.57 3.47
N PHE A 102 7.68 1.81 3.59
CA PHE A 102 6.35 2.25 3.14
C PHE A 102 5.94 3.54 3.84
N ASP A 103 6.07 3.60 5.16
CA ASP A 103 5.73 4.80 5.94
C ASP A 103 6.64 5.98 5.61
N TYR A 104 7.92 5.73 5.43
CA TYR A 104 8.88 6.74 5.00
C TYR A 104 8.50 7.32 3.63
N MET A 105 8.14 6.46 2.68
CA MET A 105 7.68 6.89 1.36
C MET A 105 6.40 7.72 1.44
N ARG A 106 5.48 7.35 2.33
CA ARG A 106 4.26 8.14 2.58
C ARG A 106 4.59 9.57 2.97
N LYS A 107 5.51 9.74 3.89
CA LYS A 107 5.92 11.07 4.37
C LYS A 107 6.62 11.88 3.28
N ASN A 108 7.55 11.27 2.56
CA ASN A 108 8.26 11.93 1.46
C ASN A 108 7.32 12.30 0.30
N ARG A 109 6.42 11.42 -0.04
CA ARG A 109 5.44 11.66 -1.08
C ARG A 109 4.53 12.83 -0.71
N ASN A 110 4.10 12.93 0.53
CA ASN A 110 3.30 14.06 1.00
C ASN A 110 4.06 15.38 0.83
N ASN A 111 5.33 15.41 1.23
CA ASN A 111 6.17 16.58 1.08
C ASN A 111 6.35 16.96 -0.41
N PHE A 112 6.59 15.98 -1.26
CA PHE A 112 6.72 16.19 -2.70
C PHE A 112 5.44 16.75 -3.34
N ILE A 113 4.28 16.25 -2.96
CA ILE A 113 2.99 16.68 -3.53
C ILE A 113 2.64 18.10 -3.09
N TYR A 114 2.85 18.45 -1.83
CA TYR A 114 2.44 19.75 -1.30
C TYR A 114 3.52 20.84 -1.42
N GLU A 115 4.79 20.46 -1.38
CA GLU A 115 5.90 21.40 -1.45
C GLU A 115 7.02 20.87 -2.37
N PRO A 116 6.71 20.65 -3.68
CA PRO A 116 7.67 20.00 -4.59
C PRO A 116 8.97 20.78 -4.77
N TRP A 117 8.93 22.09 -4.56
CA TRP A 117 10.13 22.95 -4.66
C TRP A 117 11.10 22.75 -3.50
N LYS A 118 10.68 22.16 -2.37
CA LYS A 118 11.52 21.91 -1.19
C LYS A 118 12.13 20.52 -1.19
N ILE A 119 11.55 19.59 -1.93
CA ILE A 119 11.92 18.17 -1.91
C ILE A 119 12.48 17.79 -3.27
N ASN A 120 13.72 17.30 -3.26
CA ASN A 120 14.35 16.75 -4.44
C ASN A 120 14.47 15.25 -4.29
N ILE A 121 13.73 14.50 -5.12
CA ILE A 121 13.80 13.03 -5.16
C ILE A 121 14.82 12.65 -6.21
N SER A 122 15.90 11.99 -5.77
CA SER A 122 16.96 11.55 -6.66
C SER A 122 16.55 10.30 -7.46
N MET A 123 17.30 10.00 -8.51
CA MET A 123 17.13 8.74 -9.26
C MET A 123 17.34 7.53 -8.36
N THR A 124 18.31 7.60 -7.45
CA THR A 124 18.56 6.53 -6.46
C THR A 124 17.35 6.30 -5.56
N ASP A 125 16.74 7.39 -5.07
CA ASP A 125 15.52 7.32 -4.25
C ASP A 125 14.37 6.70 -5.03
N ALA A 126 14.17 7.12 -6.28
CA ALA A 126 13.09 6.62 -7.12
C ALA A 126 13.26 5.13 -7.44
N LYS A 127 14.47 4.71 -7.77
CA LYS A 127 14.77 3.29 -8.02
C LYS A 127 14.56 2.43 -6.77
N SER A 128 15.00 2.93 -5.61
CA SER A 128 14.80 2.25 -4.33
C SER A 128 13.31 2.11 -4.00
N ALA A 129 12.54 3.17 -4.23
CA ALA A 129 11.10 3.18 -4.02
C ALA A 129 10.40 2.16 -4.94
N LEU A 130 10.76 2.12 -6.21
CA LEU A 130 10.20 1.16 -7.17
C LEU A 130 10.49 -0.28 -6.75
N LYS A 131 11.73 -0.57 -6.35
CA LYS A 131 12.10 -1.90 -5.88
C LYS A 131 11.29 -2.31 -4.64
N SER A 132 11.17 -1.40 -3.68
CA SER A 132 10.37 -1.64 -2.46
C SER A 132 8.91 -1.88 -2.79
N ALA A 133 8.35 -1.12 -3.74
CA ALA A 133 6.98 -1.28 -4.17
C ALA A 133 6.77 -2.64 -4.85
N GLN A 134 7.68 -3.06 -5.70
CA GLN A 134 7.62 -4.38 -6.37
C GLN A 134 7.65 -5.52 -5.34
N GLU A 135 8.54 -5.44 -4.35
CA GLU A 135 8.62 -6.43 -3.26
C GLU A 135 7.34 -6.46 -2.44
N PHE A 136 6.83 -5.30 -2.06
CA PHE A 136 5.63 -5.17 -1.24
C PHE A 136 4.41 -5.75 -1.96
N VAL A 137 4.21 -5.38 -3.21
CA VAL A 137 3.08 -5.88 -4.02
C VAL A 137 3.14 -7.40 -4.14
N LYS A 138 4.33 -7.96 -4.36
CA LYS A 138 4.51 -9.41 -4.44
C LYS A 138 4.12 -10.09 -3.12
N ILE A 139 4.59 -9.55 -1.99
CA ILE A 139 4.27 -10.07 -0.66
C ILE A 139 2.76 -10.04 -0.43
N ILE A 140 2.10 -8.93 -0.75
CA ILE A 140 0.65 -8.82 -0.57
C ILE A 140 -0.09 -9.83 -1.45
N LYS A 141 0.30 -9.98 -2.71
CA LYS A 141 -0.31 -10.97 -3.60
C LYS A 141 -0.15 -12.39 -3.05
N ASP A 142 1.04 -12.74 -2.58
CA ASP A 142 1.32 -14.06 -2.01
C ASP A 142 0.47 -14.31 -0.74
N GLU A 143 0.37 -13.31 0.14
CA GLU A 143 -0.44 -13.42 1.35
C GLU A 143 -1.94 -13.56 1.04
N ILE A 144 -2.47 -12.78 0.09
CA ILE A 144 -3.86 -12.88 -0.32
C ILE A 144 -4.12 -14.26 -0.94
N GLN A 145 -3.25 -14.72 -1.82
CA GLN A 145 -3.41 -16.01 -2.50
C GLN A 145 -3.30 -17.18 -1.56
N ARG A 146 -2.43 -17.08 -0.55
CA ARG A 146 -2.30 -18.14 0.48
C ARG A 146 -3.58 -18.30 1.28
N GLU A 147 -4.24 -17.21 1.64
CA GLU A 147 -5.51 -17.21 2.38
C GLU A 147 -6.71 -17.56 1.50
N HIS A 148 -6.63 -17.24 0.21
CA HIS A 148 -7.70 -17.40 -0.78
C HIS A 148 -7.16 -18.06 -2.05
N PRO A 149 -6.88 -19.39 -2.02
CA PRO A 149 -6.28 -20.10 -3.16
C PRO A 149 -7.10 -20.05 -4.44
N GLN A 150 -8.40 -19.75 -4.35
CA GLN A 150 -9.29 -19.61 -5.50
C GLN A 150 -8.98 -18.37 -6.35
N ILE A 151 -8.27 -17.38 -5.79
CA ILE A 151 -7.85 -16.21 -6.54
C ILE A 151 -6.62 -16.57 -7.37
N ASN A 152 -6.62 -16.18 -8.65
CA ASN A 152 -5.50 -16.41 -9.54
C ASN A 152 -5.08 -15.07 -10.18
N PHE A 153 -3.94 -14.56 -9.73
CA PHE A 153 -3.38 -13.32 -10.27
C PHE A 153 -2.56 -13.64 -11.53
N LYS A 154 -3.22 -13.61 -12.69
CA LYS A 154 -2.59 -13.92 -13.98
C LYS A 154 -1.97 -12.71 -14.70
N PHE A 155 -1.95 -11.58 -14.04
CA PHE A 155 -1.47 -10.32 -14.60
C PHE A 155 -0.27 -9.75 -13.85
#